data_cc7060753db8f1b16b53bfc3343ed645
#
_entry.id   cc7060753db8f1b16b53bfc3343ed645
#
_cell.length_a   1.000
_cell.length_b   1.000
_cell.length_c   1.000
_cell.angle_alpha   90.00
_cell.angle_beta   90.00
_cell.angle_gamma   90.00
#
_symmetry.space_group_name_H-M   'P 1'
#
loop_
_entity.id
_entity.type
_entity.pdbx_description
1 polymer ?
#
loop_
_entity_poly.entity_id
_entity_poly.type
_entity_poly.pdbx_seq_one_letter_code
_entity_poly.pdbx_strand_id
1 'polypeptide(L)'
;FLHDALPICMKTQTRRPIKWKQTRFTEIGEREDGSKWPWSEDAEHACDFWHPCPFGAVGDRIWVRETWGVVSHAFSDDGLMIDWVPDRPTTAIHEMPFGNGYYSGYAIYAADGDFTWGDEDGYEDGRSCWKPSIHMPRAASRILLEITNVRVERLNAISEEDARAEGIIDGGCLNCGEPEPCGCANPEPDATDAFAYLWQSIYGQESWNADPWVWVIEFKRVEGGAA
;
A
#
# COMPACT_ATOMS: atom_id res chain seq x y z
N PHE A 1 -1.29 -0.72 6.31
CA PHE A 1 -0.10 -1.48 5.94
C PHE A 1 -0.35 -2.11 4.58
N LEU A 2 0.32 -1.62 3.54
CA LEU A 2 0.42 -2.31 2.26
C LEU A 2 1.41 -3.45 2.52
N HIS A 3 0.97 -4.70 2.43
CA HIS A 3 1.83 -5.87 2.65
C HIS A 3 2.90 -5.93 1.56
N ASP A 4 4.14 -6.20 1.97
CA ASP A 4 5.41 -6.10 1.23
C ASP A 4 5.58 -7.05 0.02
N ALA A 5 4.53 -7.60 -0.59
CA ALA A 5 4.69 -8.68 -1.54
C ALA A 5 4.16 -8.41 -2.97
N LEU A 6 3.49 -7.30 -3.22
CA LEU A 6 2.96 -7.02 -4.56
C LEU A 6 3.63 -5.79 -5.15
N PRO A 7 4.05 -5.82 -6.42
CA PRO A 7 4.65 -4.66 -7.06
C PRO A 7 3.65 -3.51 -7.05
N ILE A 8 3.94 -2.48 -6.26
CA ILE A 8 3.13 -1.25 -6.12
C ILE A 8 2.88 -0.59 -7.49
N CYS A 9 3.69 -0.91 -8.47
CA CYS A 9 3.53 -0.43 -9.84
C CYS A 9 2.25 -0.93 -10.56
N MET A 10 1.65 -2.02 -10.10
CA MET A 10 0.44 -2.60 -10.69
C MET A 10 -0.84 -2.33 -9.86
N LYS A 11 -0.70 -1.99 -8.60
CA LYS A 11 -1.83 -1.74 -7.72
C LYS A 11 -2.38 -0.34 -7.94
N THR A 12 -3.66 -0.25 -8.34
CA THR A 12 -4.38 1.01 -8.59
C THR A 12 -5.57 1.22 -7.67
N GLN A 13 -5.86 0.26 -6.80
CA GLN A 13 -7.00 0.27 -5.90
C GLN A 13 -6.64 -0.33 -4.54
N THR A 14 -7.35 0.04 -3.50
CA THR A 14 -7.28 -0.62 -2.18
C THR A 14 -8.61 -0.62 -1.47
N ARG A 15 -8.93 -1.75 -0.80
CA ARG A 15 -10.10 -1.90 0.07
C ARG A 15 -9.73 -1.76 1.52
N ARG A 16 -10.54 -1.04 2.29
CA ARG A 16 -10.37 -0.84 3.72
C ARG A 16 -11.69 -1.03 4.46
N PRO A 17 -11.76 -1.86 5.52
CA PRO A 17 -12.97 -2.03 6.30
C PRO A 17 -13.46 -0.69 6.85
N ILE A 18 -14.76 -0.45 6.77
CA ILE A 18 -15.38 0.70 7.43
C ILE A 18 -15.36 0.43 8.94
N LYS A 19 -14.61 1.25 9.68
CA LYS A 19 -14.62 1.21 11.13
C LYS A 19 -15.71 2.14 11.63
N TRP A 20 -16.81 1.56 12.08
CA TRP A 20 -17.88 2.31 12.71
C TRP A 20 -17.37 2.92 14.03
N LYS A 21 -17.31 4.24 14.08
CA LYS A 21 -17.27 4.89 15.39
C LYS A 21 -18.63 4.61 16.03
N GLN A 22 -18.64 4.20 17.29
CA GLN A 22 -19.86 3.83 18.03
C GLN A 22 -20.81 5.03 18.14
N THR A 23 -21.53 5.32 17.07
CA THR A 23 -22.67 6.21 17.05
C THR A 23 -23.92 5.37 16.94
N ARG A 24 -24.96 5.72 17.67
CA ARG A 24 -26.16 4.89 17.89
C ARG A 24 -26.96 4.56 16.60
N PHE A 25 -26.71 5.26 15.48
CA PHE A 25 -27.50 5.17 14.27
C PHE A 25 -26.64 5.33 13.00
N THR A 26 -25.54 4.60 12.92
CA THR A 26 -24.69 4.64 11.73
C THR A 26 -25.04 3.49 10.82
N GLU A 27 -25.48 3.77 9.61
CA GLU A 27 -25.81 2.79 8.57
C GLU A 27 -25.21 3.20 7.22
N ILE A 28 -25.33 2.34 6.22
CA ILE A 28 -25.02 2.71 4.84
C ILE A 28 -26.31 3.24 4.21
N GLY A 29 -26.32 4.53 3.92
CA GLY A 29 -27.36 5.19 3.16
C GLY A 29 -27.02 5.27 1.67
N GLU A 30 -28.05 5.48 0.85
CA GLU A 30 -27.92 5.72 -0.58
C GLU A 30 -28.17 7.22 -0.85
N ARG A 31 -27.23 7.84 -1.54
CA ARG A 31 -27.33 9.24 -1.96
C ARG A 31 -28.21 9.38 -3.20
N GLU A 32 -28.57 10.61 -3.56
CA GLU A 32 -29.37 10.93 -4.74
C GLU A 32 -28.75 10.44 -6.06
N ASP A 33 -27.42 10.32 -6.11
CA ASP A 33 -26.68 9.80 -7.26
C ASP A 33 -26.59 8.26 -7.30
N GLY A 34 -27.24 7.56 -6.34
CA GLY A 34 -27.21 6.12 -6.19
C GLY A 34 -25.95 5.58 -5.49
N SER A 35 -25.01 6.45 -5.11
CA SER A 35 -23.81 6.04 -4.39
C SER A 35 -24.12 5.69 -2.92
N LYS A 36 -23.43 4.66 -2.41
CA LYS A 36 -23.58 4.21 -1.01
C LYS A 36 -22.52 4.86 -0.15
N TRP A 37 -22.96 5.41 1.00
CA TRP A 37 -22.03 6.06 1.94
C TRP A 37 -22.45 5.81 3.38
N PRO A 38 -21.50 5.80 4.33
CA PRO A 38 -21.82 5.81 5.74
C PRO A 38 -22.62 7.07 6.11
N TRP A 39 -23.74 6.86 6.73
CA TRP A 39 -24.69 7.88 7.09
C TRP A 39 -25.11 7.76 8.55
N SER A 40 -25.43 8.86 9.17
CA SER A 40 -26.08 8.91 10.48
C SER A 40 -27.07 10.05 10.55
N GLU A 41 -28.17 9.81 11.26
CA GLU A 41 -29.12 10.85 11.57
C GLU A 41 -28.67 11.61 12.83
N ASP A 42 -28.63 12.92 12.78
CA ASP A 42 -28.49 13.77 13.95
C ASP A 42 -29.87 14.05 14.55
N ALA A 43 -30.20 13.33 15.62
CA ALA A 43 -31.50 13.44 16.29
C ALA A 43 -31.72 14.82 16.95
N GLU A 44 -30.68 15.61 17.20
CA GLU A 44 -30.80 16.94 17.81
C GLU A 44 -31.06 18.02 16.79
N HIS A 45 -30.51 17.88 15.57
CA HIS A 45 -30.59 18.89 14.53
C HIS A 45 -31.46 18.48 13.33
N ALA A 46 -32.03 17.27 13.35
CA ALA A 46 -32.84 16.69 12.27
C ALA A 46 -32.19 16.83 10.87
N CYS A 47 -30.88 16.62 10.80
CA CYS A 47 -30.13 16.67 9.56
C CYS A 47 -29.36 15.37 9.31
N ASP A 48 -29.23 15.04 8.03
CA ASP A 48 -28.45 13.90 7.59
C ASP A 48 -26.95 14.22 7.63
N PHE A 49 -26.16 13.33 8.17
CA PHE A 49 -24.72 13.45 8.19
C PHE A 49 -24.06 12.32 7.40
N TRP A 50 -23.43 12.66 6.30
CA TRP A 50 -22.64 11.75 5.48
C TRP A 50 -21.20 11.72 5.94
N HIS A 51 -20.72 10.56 6.38
CA HIS A 51 -19.36 10.43 6.88
C HIS A 51 -18.34 10.38 5.72
N PRO A 52 -17.37 11.29 5.70
CA PRO A 52 -16.34 11.27 4.66
C PRO A 52 -15.41 10.06 4.80
N CYS A 53 -14.77 9.67 3.70
CA CYS A 53 -13.73 8.66 3.73
C CYS A 53 -12.55 9.14 4.59
N PRO A 54 -12.14 8.38 5.61
CA PRO A 54 -11.04 8.79 6.49
C PRO A 54 -9.66 8.72 5.83
N PHE A 55 -9.58 8.15 4.63
CA PHE A 55 -8.33 7.99 3.88
C PHE A 55 -8.09 9.10 2.86
N GLY A 56 -9.05 10.01 2.68
CA GLY A 56 -8.99 11.14 1.77
C GLY A 56 -10.16 11.19 0.79
N ALA A 57 -10.21 12.26 0.02
CA ALA A 57 -11.19 12.53 -1.03
C ALA A 57 -10.52 12.47 -2.42
N VAL A 58 -11.34 12.45 -3.46
CA VAL A 58 -10.86 12.55 -4.85
C VAL A 58 -10.03 13.83 -5.04
N GLY A 59 -8.83 13.67 -5.59
CA GLY A 59 -7.84 14.72 -5.78
C GLY A 59 -6.81 14.84 -4.63
N ASP A 60 -7.07 14.22 -3.48
CA ASP A 60 -6.08 14.17 -2.40
C ASP A 60 -4.87 13.33 -2.79
N ARG A 61 -3.71 13.71 -2.24
CA ARG A 61 -2.46 13.01 -2.48
C ARG A 61 -2.00 12.27 -1.24
N ILE A 62 -1.66 11.00 -1.44
CA ILE A 62 -1.10 10.11 -0.42
C ILE A 62 0.29 9.66 -0.85
N TRP A 63 1.22 9.60 0.08
CA TRP A 63 2.55 9.07 -0.16
C TRP A 63 2.69 7.67 0.43
N VAL A 64 3.42 6.81 -0.27
CA VAL A 64 3.60 5.42 0.13
C VAL A 64 4.83 5.29 1.01
N ARG A 65 4.72 4.50 2.06
CA ARG A 65 5.82 4.11 2.93
C ARG A 65 6.32 2.73 2.54
N GLU A 66 7.62 2.65 2.30
CA GLU A 66 8.31 1.40 1.99
C GLU A 66 9.30 1.04 3.11
N THR A 67 9.68 -0.23 3.21
CA THR A 67 10.87 -0.62 3.99
C THR A 67 12.07 0.01 3.32
N TRP A 68 12.86 0.77 4.05
CA TRP A 68 13.85 1.67 3.51
C TRP A 68 15.16 1.66 4.30
N GLY A 69 16.21 2.17 3.70
CA GLY A 69 17.50 2.38 4.36
C GLY A 69 18.16 3.64 3.84
N VAL A 70 19.28 4.03 4.43
CA VAL A 70 20.07 5.17 3.98
C VAL A 70 21.50 4.73 3.74
N VAL A 71 22.03 5.07 2.57
CA VAL A 71 23.43 4.88 2.21
C VAL A 71 24.05 6.27 2.03
N SER A 72 25.08 6.58 2.82
CA SER A 72 25.78 7.87 2.77
C SER A 72 27.13 7.78 2.05
N HIS A 73 27.78 6.63 2.13
CA HIS A 73 29.13 6.42 1.59
C HIS A 73 29.35 4.93 1.28
N ALA A 74 30.41 4.65 0.58
CA ALA A 74 30.95 3.32 0.35
C ALA A 74 32.43 3.27 0.78
N PHE A 75 33.03 2.11 0.76
CA PHE A 75 34.45 1.93 0.97
C PHE A 75 35.10 1.39 -0.29
N SER A 76 36.29 1.89 -0.62
CA SER A 76 37.11 1.33 -1.68
C SER A 76 37.76 0.01 -1.24
N ASP A 77 38.36 -0.71 -2.19
CA ASP A 77 39.13 -1.96 -1.90
C ASP A 77 40.28 -1.74 -0.89
N ASP A 78 40.78 -0.51 -0.79
CA ASP A 78 41.83 -0.11 0.17
C ASP A 78 41.25 0.34 1.53
N GLY A 79 39.94 0.24 1.74
CA GLY A 79 39.23 0.63 2.96
C GLY A 79 39.06 2.14 3.14
N LEU A 80 39.23 2.94 2.08
CA LEU A 80 39.01 4.39 2.15
C LEU A 80 37.54 4.71 1.92
N MET A 81 36.99 5.63 2.74
CA MET A 81 35.63 6.14 2.57
C MET A 81 35.54 6.94 1.27
N ILE A 82 34.59 6.55 0.43
CA ILE A 82 34.31 7.20 -0.86
C ILE A 82 32.81 7.48 -0.99
N ASP A 83 32.43 8.38 -1.90
CA ASP A 83 31.04 8.62 -2.22
C ASP A 83 30.41 7.36 -2.81
N TRP A 84 29.25 6.96 -2.28
CA TRP A 84 28.50 5.87 -2.87
C TRP A 84 27.80 6.33 -4.15
N VAL A 85 28.02 5.57 -5.23
CA VAL A 85 27.33 5.78 -6.52
C VAL A 85 26.12 4.88 -6.57
N PRO A 86 24.89 5.42 -6.71
CA PRO A 86 23.68 4.60 -6.75
C PRO A 86 23.67 3.61 -7.93
N ASP A 87 23.45 2.34 -7.60
CA ASP A 87 23.28 1.22 -8.53
C ASP A 87 21.79 0.84 -8.74
N ARG A 88 20.90 1.57 -8.07
CA ARG A 88 19.45 1.32 -8.01
C ARG A 88 18.68 2.62 -7.89
N PRO A 89 17.32 2.60 -8.06
CA PRO A 89 16.50 3.79 -7.84
C PRO A 89 16.62 4.30 -6.39
N THR A 90 16.92 5.59 -6.23
CA THR A 90 17.12 6.23 -4.93
C THR A 90 16.40 7.56 -4.82
N THR A 91 16.23 8.03 -3.59
CA THR A 91 15.85 9.41 -3.31
C THR A 91 16.99 10.08 -2.57
N ALA A 92 17.56 11.15 -3.17
CA ALA A 92 18.58 11.94 -2.49
C ALA A 92 17.97 12.66 -1.28
N ILE A 93 18.65 12.58 -0.16
CA ILE A 93 18.25 13.24 1.10
C ILE A 93 19.42 14.07 1.64
N HIS A 94 19.10 15.24 2.19
CA HIS A 94 20.07 16.11 2.78
C HIS A 94 19.57 16.61 4.14
N GLU A 95 20.37 16.40 5.18
CA GLU A 95 20.05 16.79 6.56
C GLU A 95 18.61 16.43 7.00
N MET A 96 18.14 15.25 6.56
CA MET A 96 16.80 14.78 6.91
C MET A 96 16.74 14.37 8.38
N PRO A 97 15.89 14.99 9.21
CA PRO A 97 15.76 14.59 10.62
C PRO A 97 15.24 13.16 10.77
N PHE A 98 15.91 12.37 11.59
CA PHE A 98 15.45 11.04 11.93
C PHE A 98 15.98 10.61 13.31
N GLY A 99 15.07 10.25 14.23
CA GLY A 99 15.44 9.97 15.62
C GLY A 99 16.08 11.20 16.29
N ASN A 100 17.27 11.02 16.85
CA ASN A 100 18.04 12.09 17.53
C ASN A 100 19.10 12.74 16.62
N GLY A 101 19.08 12.48 15.33
CA GLY A 101 20.07 12.96 14.40
C GLY A 101 19.53 13.34 13.03
N TYR A 102 20.45 13.42 12.07
CA TYR A 102 20.15 13.76 10.69
C TYR A 102 20.77 12.71 9.77
N TYR A 103 20.09 12.42 8.67
CA TYR A 103 20.63 11.61 7.59
C TYR A 103 20.88 12.47 6.35
N SER A 104 22.04 12.24 5.71
CA SER A 104 22.36 12.72 4.37
C SER A 104 22.87 11.57 3.53
N GLY A 105 22.58 11.57 2.24
CA GLY A 105 22.94 10.52 1.29
C GLY A 105 21.75 10.12 0.44
N TYR A 106 21.52 8.83 0.33
CA TYR A 106 20.49 8.27 -0.55
C TYR A 106 19.58 7.31 0.21
N ALA A 107 18.29 7.56 0.16
CA ALA A 107 17.31 6.55 0.58
C ALA A 107 17.22 5.46 -0.48
N ILE A 108 17.33 4.20 -0.05
CA ILE A 108 17.14 2.99 -0.84
C ILE A 108 15.97 2.18 -0.28
N TYR A 109 15.44 1.27 -1.06
CA TYR A 109 14.19 0.58 -0.75
C TYR A 109 14.34 -0.92 -0.89
N ALA A 110 13.83 -1.67 0.09
CA ALA A 110 13.91 -3.12 0.08
C ALA A 110 13.15 -3.75 -1.11
N ALA A 111 12.15 -3.04 -1.64
CA ALA A 111 11.39 -3.48 -2.82
C ALA A 111 12.25 -3.55 -4.11
N ASP A 112 13.41 -2.90 -4.13
CA ASP A 112 14.32 -2.90 -5.30
C ASP A 112 15.35 -4.05 -5.24
N GLY A 113 15.22 -4.94 -4.28
CA GLY A 113 16.08 -6.11 -4.09
C GLY A 113 17.04 -6.00 -2.90
N ASP A 114 17.80 -7.04 -2.70
CA ASP A 114 18.74 -7.15 -1.60
C ASP A 114 19.84 -6.11 -1.66
N PHE A 115 20.35 -5.73 -0.50
CA PHE A 115 21.46 -4.81 -0.34
C PHE A 115 22.41 -5.33 0.74
N THR A 116 23.70 -5.39 0.42
CA THR A 116 24.73 -5.78 1.36
C THR A 116 25.18 -4.56 2.16
N TRP A 117 25.00 -4.64 3.47
CA TRP A 117 25.40 -3.58 4.40
C TRP A 117 26.81 -3.83 4.88
N GLY A 118 27.67 -2.79 4.83
CA GLY A 118 28.96 -2.81 5.49
C GLY A 118 28.91 -2.20 6.90
N ASP A 119 29.90 -2.53 7.72
CA ASP A 119 30.15 -1.86 8.99
C ASP A 119 30.96 -0.55 8.79
N GLU A 120 31.35 0.13 9.90
CA GLU A 120 32.13 1.35 9.86
C GLU A 120 33.55 1.14 9.28
N ASP A 121 34.04 -0.09 9.28
CA ASP A 121 35.34 -0.48 8.75
C ASP A 121 35.25 -0.99 7.29
N GLY A 122 34.05 -1.02 6.70
CA GLY A 122 33.79 -1.47 5.32
C GLY A 122 33.67 -2.98 5.13
N TYR A 123 33.62 -3.76 6.22
CA TYR A 123 33.39 -5.19 6.17
C TYR A 123 31.87 -5.50 6.12
N GLU A 124 31.51 -6.57 5.43
CA GLU A 124 30.12 -7.09 5.48
C GLU A 124 29.83 -7.60 6.90
N ASP A 125 28.97 -6.90 7.62
CA ASP A 125 28.71 -7.25 9.02
C ASP A 125 27.49 -8.16 9.20
N GLY A 126 26.78 -8.45 8.10
CA GLY A 126 25.58 -9.30 8.08
C GLY A 126 24.38 -8.72 8.83
N ARG A 127 24.49 -7.52 9.43
CA ARG A 127 23.37 -6.82 10.07
C ARG A 127 22.58 -6.05 9.04
N SER A 128 21.27 -6.18 9.11
CA SER A 128 20.39 -5.42 8.24
C SER A 128 20.15 -4.03 8.81
N CYS A 129 20.42 -3.00 8.02
CA CYS A 129 20.10 -1.61 8.34
C CYS A 129 18.75 -1.17 7.76
N TRP A 130 17.93 -2.10 7.28
CA TRP A 130 16.58 -1.83 6.84
C TRP A 130 15.71 -1.32 7.98
N LYS A 131 15.00 -0.23 7.73
CA LYS A 131 14.07 0.41 8.65
C LYS A 131 12.64 0.07 8.24
N PRO A 132 11.77 -0.30 9.19
CA PRO A 132 10.35 -0.56 8.90
C PRO A 132 9.67 0.64 8.24
N SER A 133 8.76 0.37 7.32
CA SER A 133 8.00 1.38 6.56
C SER A 133 7.26 2.39 7.45
N ILE A 134 6.80 1.98 8.64
CA ILE A 134 6.10 2.87 9.59
C ILE A 134 6.96 4.06 10.05
N HIS A 135 8.28 3.93 10.00
CA HIS A 135 9.23 4.97 10.40
C HIS A 135 9.74 5.79 9.21
N MET A 136 9.27 5.52 7.98
CA MET A 136 9.72 6.24 6.80
C MET A 136 9.25 7.71 6.85
N PRO A 137 10.14 8.68 6.78
CA PRO A 137 9.77 10.10 6.66
C PRO A 137 9.26 10.42 5.26
N ARG A 138 8.47 11.49 5.15
CA ARG A 138 7.93 11.94 3.85
C ARG A 138 9.04 12.26 2.84
N ALA A 139 10.13 12.87 3.28
CA ALA A 139 11.26 13.22 2.42
C ALA A 139 11.98 12.03 1.77
N ALA A 140 11.88 10.84 2.38
CA ALA A 140 12.42 9.61 1.82
C ALA A 140 11.43 8.87 0.90
N SER A 141 10.18 9.33 0.76
CA SER A 141 9.20 8.66 -0.09
C SER A 141 9.35 9.06 -1.55
N ARG A 142 9.44 8.05 -2.42
CA ARG A 142 9.54 8.18 -3.88
C ARG A 142 8.20 7.96 -4.60
N ILE A 143 7.17 7.49 -3.89
CA ILE A 143 5.88 7.15 -4.47
C ILE A 143 4.82 8.09 -3.93
N LEU A 144 4.23 8.86 -4.83
CA LEU A 144 3.10 9.73 -4.59
C LEU A 144 1.91 9.24 -5.40
N LEU A 145 0.78 9.06 -4.74
CA LEU A 145 -0.47 8.64 -5.35
C LEU A 145 -1.50 9.76 -5.24
N GLU A 146 -2.36 9.89 -6.24
CA GLU A 146 -3.52 10.78 -6.21
C GLU A 146 -4.79 9.93 -6.24
N ILE A 147 -5.70 10.20 -5.30
CA ILE A 147 -6.99 9.50 -5.22
C ILE A 147 -7.85 9.93 -6.42
N THR A 148 -8.28 8.96 -7.22
CA THR A 148 -9.10 9.20 -8.41
C THR A 148 -10.57 8.88 -8.19
N ASN A 149 -10.86 7.93 -7.28
CA ASN A 149 -12.22 7.55 -6.94
C ASN A 149 -12.31 7.04 -5.50
N VAL A 150 -13.45 7.24 -4.86
CA VAL A 150 -13.78 6.67 -3.54
C VAL A 150 -15.22 6.21 -3.58
N ARG A 151 -15.46 4.95 -3.26
CA ARG A 151 -16.80 4.36 -3.19
C ARG A 151 -16.92 3.38 -2.01
N VAL A 152 -18.13 2.99 -1.70
CA VAL A 152 -18.44 2.04 -0.63
C VAL A 152 -19.14 0.82 -1.22
N GLU A 153 -18.62 -0.36 -0.93
CA GLU A 153 -19.14 -1.63 -1.44
C GLU A 153 -19.15 -2.69 -0.34
N ARG A 154 -19.85 -3.80 -0.57
CA ARG A 154 -19.66 -5.02 0.19
C ARG A 154 -18.34 -5.67 -0.23
N LEU A 155 -17.63 -6.26 0.73
CA LEU A 155 -16.33 -6.88 0.47
C LEU A 155 -16.41 -7.97 -0.62
N ASN A 156 -17.42 -8.85 -0.50
CA ASN A 156 -17.59 -9.99 -1.40
C ASN A 156 -18.21 -9.60 -2.77
N ALA A 157 -18.56 -8.31 -2.96
CA ALA A 157 -18.98 -7.79 -4.27
C ALA A 157 -17.80 -7.42 -5.18
N ILE A 158 -16.58 -7.75 -4.79
CA ILE A 158 -15.37 -7.52 -5.59
C ILE A 158 -15.47 -8.25 -6.94
N SER A 159 -15.15 -7.54 -8.03
CA SER A 159 -15.03 -8.13 -9.35
C SER A 159 -13.62 -8.64 -9.62
N GLU A 160 -13.46 -9.47 -10.66
CA GLU A 160 -12.16 -9.91 -11.17
C GLU A 160 -11.23 -8.73 -11.50
N GLU A 161 -11.78 -7.70 -12.17
CA GLU A 161 -11.05 -6.50 -12.53
C GLU A 161 -10.56 -5.75 -11.28
N ASP A 162 -11.43 -5.62 -10.30
CA ASP A 162 -11.11 -4.98 -9.03
C ASP A 162 -10.05 -5.75 -8.22
N ALA A 163 -10.12 -7.08 -8.23
CA ALA A 163 -9.12 -7.93 -7.57
C ALA A 163 -7.74 -7.73 -8.21
N ARG A 164 -7.68 -7.64 -9.55
CA ARG A 164 -6.44 -7.30 -10.26
C ARG A 164 -5.96 -5.89 -9.95
N ALA A 165 -6.89 -4.92 -9.85
CA ALA A 165 -6.55 -3.54 -9.45
C ALA A 165 -6.03 -3.44 -8.00
N GLU A 166 -6.39 -4.38 -7.12
CA GLU A 166 -5.79 -4.55 -5.79
C GLU A 166 -4.35 -5.09 -5.84
N GLY A 167 -3.87 -5.44 -7.04
CA GLY A 167 -2.52 -5.96 -7.26
C GLY A 167 -2.45 -7.49 -7.21
N ILE A 168 -3.58 -8.19 -7.25
CA ILE A 168 -3.57 -9.64 -7.40
C ILE A 168 -3.00 -9.96 -8.78
N ILE A 169 -1.94 -10.72 -8.79
CA ILE A 169 -1.39 -11.35 -9.99
C ILE A 169 -2.07 -12.70 -10.09
N ASP A 170 -2.72 -12.99 -11.20
CA ASP A 170 -3.30 -14.30 -11.44
C ASP A 170 -2.22 -15.36 -11.27
N GLY A 171 -2.34 -16.14 -10.20
CA GLY A 171 -1.33 -17.14 -9.81
C GLY A 171 -1.30 -18.37 -10.73
N GLY A 172 -2.05 -18.33 -11.83
CA GLY A 172 -2.26 -19.47 -12.70
C GLY A 172 -3.27 -20.47 -12.11
N CYS A 173 -3.82 -21.30 -12.97
CA CYS A 173 -4.72 -22.36 -12.60
C CYS A 173 -4.00 -23.41 -11.73
N LEU A 174 -4.45 -23.68 -10.52
CA LEU A 174 -3.88 -24.71 -9.64
C LEU A 174 -3.90 -26.12 -10.28
N ASN A 175 -4.77 -26.34 -11.27
CA ASN A 175 -4.87 -27.64 -11.95
C ASN A 175 -3.79 -27.84 -13.03
N CYS A 176 -3.36 -26.78 -13.71
CA CYS A 176 -2.38 -26.92 -14.82
C CYS A 176 -1.16 -26.00 -14.68
N GLY A 177 -1.16 -25.02 -13.77
CA GLY A 177 -0.07 -24.07 -13.59
C GLY A 177 0.02 -22.98 -14.67
N GLU A 178 -0.87 -22.98 -15.64
CA GLU A 178 -0.87 -22.00 -16.74
C GLU A 178 -1.63 -20.73 -16.33
N PRO A 179 -1.24 -19.55 -16.84
CA PRO A 179 -2.00 -18.31 -16.64
C PRO A 179 -3.42 -18.44 -17.19
N GLU A 180 -4.37 -17.78 -16.57
CA GLU A 180 -5.75 -17.74 -17.08
C GLU A 180 -5.87 -16.81 -18.31
N PRO A 181 -6.72 -17.20 -19.30
CA PRO A 181 -7.56 -18.40 -19.38
C PRO A 181 -6.79 -19.66 -19.79
N CYS A 182 -6.73 -20.65 -18.91
CA CYS A 182 -5.90 -21.85 -19.11
C CYS A 182 -6.58 -23.01 -19.87
N GLY A 183 -7.84 -22.89 -20.25
CA GLY A 183 -8.61 -23.95 -20.93
C GLY A 183 -9.02 -25.13 -20.04
N CYS A 184 -8.75 -25.11 -18.74
CA CYS A 184 -9.27 -26.09 -17.79
C CYS A 184 -10.78 -25.96 -17.64
N ALA A 185 -11.48 -27.09 -17.41
CA ALA A 185 -12.93 -27.09 -17.21
C ALA A 185 -13.37 -26.37 -15.92
N ASN A 186 -12.48 -26.32 -14.92
CA ASN A 186 -12.63 -25.54 -13.69
C ASN A 186 -11.26 -24.90 -13.39
N PRO A 187 -10.96 -23.72 -13.93
CA PRO A 187 -9.78 -22.98 -13.54
C PRO A 187 -9.93 -22.52 -12.09
N GLU A 188 -8.90 -22.73 -11.27
CA GLU A 188 -8.82 -22.29 -9.88
C GLU A 188 -7.40 -21.80 -9.56
N PRO A 189 -7.27 -20.75 -8.74
CA PRO A 189 -8.25 -19.76 -8.33
C PRO A 189 -8.38 -18.60 -9.34
N ASP A 190 -9.52 -18.01 -9.45
CA ASP A 190 -9.69 -16.73 -10.10
C ASP A 190 -9.09 -15.58 -9.22
N ALA A 191 -9.03 -14.36 -9.73
CA ALA A 191 -8.44 -13.25 -9.00
C ALA A 191 -9.25 -12.89 -7.74
N THR A 192 -10.57 -13.15 -7.73
CA THR A 192 -11.42 -12.90 -6.56
C THR A 192 -11.13 -13.89 -5.44
N ASP A 193 -10.88 -15.15 -5.76
CA ASP A 193 -10.48 -16.18 -4.79
C ASP A 193 -9.10 -15.87 -4.21
N ALA A 194 -8.15 -15.50 -5.04
CA ALA A 194 -6.82 -15.10 -4.59
C ALA A 194 -6.88 -13.85 -3.68
N PHE A 195 -7.75 -12.89 -4.00
CA PHE A 195 -8.00 -11.76 -3.12
C PHE A 195 -8.64 -12.19 -1.80
N ALA A 196 -9.57 -13.14 -1.81
CA ALA A 196 -10.17 -13.68 -0.60
C ALA A 196 -9.12 -14.30 0.33
N TYR A 197 -8.17 -15.07 -0.21
CA TYR A 197 -7.06 -15.61 0.57
C TYR A 197 -6.17 -14.50 1.15
N LEU A 198 -5.83 -13.49 0.36
CA LEU A 198 -5.06 -12.33 0.83
C LEU A 198 -5.79 -11.60 1.96
N TRP A 199 -7.09 -11.32 1.80
CA TRP A 199 -7.89 -10.67 2.83
C TRP A 199 -7.92 -11.46 4.12
N GLN A 200 -8.17 -12.78 4.02
CA GLN A 200 -8.21 -13.67 5.17
C GLN A 200 -6.87 -13.74 5.90
N SER A 201 -5.75 -13.68 5.19
CA SER A 201 -4.42 -13.65 5.80
C SER A 201 -4.15 -12.39 6.63
N ILE A 202 -4.80 -11.26 6.29
CA ILE A 202 -4.62 -9.96 6.95
C ILE A 202 -5.65 -9.75 8.06
N TYR A 203 -6.93 -10.05 7.79
CA TYR A 203 -8.06 -9.71 8.66
C TYR A 203 -8.75 -10.91 9.29
N GLY A 204 -8.35 -12.13 8.92
CA GLY A 204 -8.96 -13.38 9.36
C GLY A 204 -10.17 -13.82 8.53
N GLN A 205 -10.43 -15.13 8.55
CA GLN A 205 -11.53 -15.73 7.81
C GLN A 205 -12.92 -15.22 8.25
N GLU A 206 -13.08 -14.93 9.54
CA GLU A 206 -14.32 -14.39 10.08
C GLU A 206 -14.67 -13.03 9.47
N SER A 207 -13.66 -12.21 9.18
CA SER A 207 -13.85 -10.91 8.51
C SER A 207 -14.33 -11.07 7.07
N TRP A 208 -13.85 -12.09 6.35
CA TRP A 208 -14.33 -12.39 5.01
C TRP A 208 -15.77 -12.88 5.03
N ASN A 209 -16.09 -13.81 5.91
CA ASN A 209 -17.42 -14.39 6.06
C ASN A 209 -18.48 -13.38 6.51
N ALA A 210 -18.07 -12.34 7.23
CA ALA A 210 -18.97 -11.27 7.69
C ALA A 210 -19.37 -10.31 6.56
N ASP A 211 -18.71 -10.39 5.38
CA ASP A 211 -18.95 -9.51 4.24
C ASP A 211 -19.12 -8.04 4.62
N PRO A 212 -18.10 -7.43 5.28
CA PRO A 212 -18.22 -6.07 5.78
C PRO A 212 -18.33 -5.05 4.65
N TRP A 213 -18.90 -3.89 4.98
CA TRP A 213 -18.78 -2.73 4.13
C TRP A 213 -17.34 -2.22 4.14
N VAL A 214 -16.82 -1.90 2.94
CA VAL A 214 -15.46 -1.40 2.73
C VAL A 214 -15.46 -0.10 1.97
N TRP A 215 -14.48 0.74 2.28
CA TRP A 215 -14.05 1.81 1.40
C TRP A 215 -13.23 1.21 0.27
N VAL A 216 -13.59 1.49 -0.96
CA VAL A 216 -12.82 1.20 -2.16
C VAL A 216 -12.20 2.52 -2.61
N ILE A 217 -10.88 2.58 -2.65
CA ILE A 217 -10.12 3.78 -2.95
C ILE A 217 -9.28 3.49 -4.18
N GLU A 218 -9.58 4.17 -5.28
CA GLU A 218 -8.78 4.10 -6.49
C GLU A 218 -7.79 5.24 -6.53
N PHE A 219 -6.63 4.98 -7.09
CA PHE A 219 -5.57 5.96 -7.19
C PHE A 219 -4.71 5.74 -8.43
N LYS A 220 -4.05 6.80 -8.84
CA LYS A 220 -3.00 6.76 -9.88
C LYS A 220 -1.68 7.26 -9.30
N ARG A 221 -0.57 6.77 -9.83
CA ARG A 221 0.75 7.30 -9.51
C ARG A 221 0.92 8.68 -10.12
N VAL A 222 1.43 9.63 -9.31
CA VAL A 222 1.80 10.97 -9.78
C VAL A 222 3.27 10.94 -10.14
N GLU A 223 3.58 11.17 -11.41
CA GLU A 223 4.97 11.30 -11.88
C GLU A 223 5.54 12.65 -11.43
N GLY A 224 6.80 12.66 -10.97
CA GLY A 224 7.50 13.90 -10.61
C GLY A 224 7.35 14.36 -9.17
N GLY A 225 6.98 13.52 -8.24
CA GLY A 225 6.74 13.88 -6.82
C GLY A 225 7.95 13.87 -5.89
N ALA A 226 9.15 14.27 -6.35
CA ALA A 226 10.24 14.68 -5.46
C ALA A 226 10.34 16.21 -5.52
N ALA A 227 9.72 16.88 -4.58
CA ALA A 227 9.92 18.31 -4.27
C ALA A 227 9.99 18.47 -2.76
#